data_d6b93f96c8e39b8acefbaa7d604c0acc
#
_entry.id   d6b93f96c8e39b8acefbaa7d604c0acc
#
_cell.length_a   1.000
_cell.length_b   1.000
_cell.length_c   1.000
_cell.angle_alpha   90.00
_cell.angle_beta   90.00
_cell.angle_gamma   90.00
#
_symmetry.space_group_name_H-M   'P 1'
#
loop_
_entity.id
_entity.type
_entity.pdbx_description
1 polymer ?
#
loop_
_entity_poly.entity_id
_entity_poly.type
_entity_poly.pdbx_seq_one_letter_code
_entity_poly.pdbx_strand_id
1 'polypeptide(L)'
;MINSNKEICLSVPAEPDFVMSLRLFVSGLGTVAGFDVDELEAMKLVISEMLVMSVKDEQKTVDFNFVLKDGELTLRANVTFDDRDDLSLKIMEALSDELTTDDVETVVKFVKEA
;
A
#
# COMPACT_ATOMS: atom_id res chain seq x y z
N MET A 1 -15.98 13.67 -0.27
CA MET A 1 -16.65 12.39 -0.52
C MET A 1 -16.51 11.98 -1.97
N ILE A 2 -16.27 10.70 -2.23
CA ILE A 2 -16.02 10.18 -3.57
C ILE A 2 -17.30 9.54 -4.11
N ASN A 3 -17.78 10.03 -5.26
CA ASN A 3 -19.01 9.51 -5.87
C ASN A 3 -18.78 8.33 -6.82
N SER A 4 -17.53 8.10 -7.20
CA SER A 4 -17.16 7.01 -8.10
C SER A 4 -15.73 6.60 -7.80
N ASN A 5 -15.30 5.46 -8.29
CA ASN A 5 -13.94 5.01 -8.09
C ASN A 5 -12.95 5.98 -8.74
N LYS A 6 -11.87 6.25 -8.02
CA LYS A 6 -10.75 7.04 -8.54
C LYS A 6 -9.53 6.15 -8.57
N GLU A 7 -8.80 6.21 -9.67
CA GLU A 7 -7.59 5.42 -9.82
C GLU A 7 -6.39 6.35 -10.00
N ILE A 8 -5.32 6.08 -9.27
CA ILE A 8 -4.09 6.87 -9.32
C ILE A 8 -2.92 5.91 -9.47
N CYS A 9 -2.06 6.20 -10.43
CA CYS A 9 -0.84 5.42 -10.65
C CYS A 9 0.36 6.28 -10.28
N LEU A 10 1.32 5.67 -9.60
CA LEU A 10 2.51 6.38 -9.13
C LEU A 10 3.72 5.47 -9.29
N SER A 11 4.75 5.97 -9.95
CA SER A 11 6.02 5.25 -10.10
C SER A 11 7.10 6.03 -9.35
N VAL A 12 7.84 5.34 -8.48
CA VAL A 12 8.92 5.97 -7.72
C VAL A 12 10.18 5.13 -7.81
N PRO A 13 11.36 5.76 -7.66
CA PRO A 13 12.60 4.99 -7.56
C PRO A 13 12.52 4.06 -6.35
N ALA A 14 13.00 2.82 -6.51
CA ALA A 14 13.02 1.85 -5.42
C ALA A 14 14.21 2.14 -4.50
N GLU A 15 14.11 3.23 -3.73
CA GLU A 15 15.16 3.73 -2.84
C GLU A 15 14.54 4.13 -1.51
N PRO A 16 15.22 3.84 -0.39
CA PRO A 16 14.69 4.17 0.94
C PRO A 16 14.36 5.66 1.14
N ASP A 17 15.02 6.53 0.37
CA ASP A 17 14.80 7.98 0.45
C ASP A 17 13.35 8.39 0.19
N PHE A 18 12.58 7.55 -0.50
CA PHE A 18 11.21 7.89 -0.89
C PHE A 18 10.15 7.34 0.07
N VAL A 19 10.54 6.72 1.18
CA VAL A 19 9.57 6.16 2.12
C VAL A 19 8.66 7.23 2.71
N MET A 20 9.21 8.37 3.08
CA MET A 20 8.39 9.46 3.66
C MET A 20 7.40 10.01 2.64
N SER A 21 7.83 10.20 1.40
CA SER A 21 6.95 10.68 0.33
C SER A 21 5.77 9.73 0.12
N LEU A 22 6.04 8.42 0.11
CA LEU A 22 4.97 7.42 -0.06
C LEU A 22 4.02 7.40 1.13
N ARG A 23 4.54 7.51 2.34
CA ARG A 23 3.71 7.54 3.54
C ARG A 23 2.78 8.75 3.55
N LEU A 24 3.30 9.92 3.17
CA LEU A 24 2.49 11.14 3.08
C LEU A 24 1.44 10.99 1.97
N PHE A 25 1.81 10.43 0.84
CA PHE A 25 0.89 10.27 -0.28
C PHE A 25 -0.27 9.34 0.08
N VAL A 26 0.01 8.16 0.62
CA VAL A 26 -1.06 7.21 0.94
C VAL A 26 -1.96 7.72 2.06
N SER A 27 -1.40 8.44 3.04
CA SER A 27 -2.25 9.00 4.11
C SER A 27 -3.15 10.11 3.58
N GLY A 28 -2.67 10.90 2.60
CA GLY A 28 -3.51 11.89 1.93
C GLY A 28 -4.67 11.23 1.20
N LEU A 29 -4.41 10.16 0.46
CA LEU A 29 -5.46 9.42 -0.22
C LEU A 29 -6.45 8.80 0.76
N GLY A 30 -5.95 8.21 1.84
CA GLY A 30 -6.81 7.62 2.87
C GLY A 30 -7.72 8.66 3.51
N THR A 31 -7.21 9.87 3.72
CA THR A 31 -8.00 10.98 4.25
C THR A 31 -9.15 11.33 3.29
N VAL A 32 -8.87 11.37 1.98
CA VAL A 32 -9.91 11.62 0.96
C VAL A 32 -10.99 10.53 1.01
N ALA A 33 -10.59 9.29 1.24
CA ALA A 33 -11.53 8.15 1.31
C ALA A 33 -12.25 8.05 2.66
N GLY A 34 -11.93 8.91 3.64
CA GLY A 34 -12.65 9.00 4.90
C GLY A 34 -12.08 8.15 6.04
N PHE A 35 -10.86 7.64 5.92
CA PHE A 35 -10.24 6.83 6.98
C PHE A 35 -9.76 7.70 8.14
N ASP A 36 -9.75 7.11 9.34
CA ASP A 36 -9.29 7.80 10.55
C ASP A 36 -7.76 7.66 10.75
N VAL A 37 -7.26 8.29 11.82
CA VAL A 37 -5.81 8.35 12.08
C VAL A 37 -5.20 6.95 12.24
N ASP A 38 -5.85 6.07 12.96
CA ASP A 38 -5.33 4.72 13.18
C ASP A 38 -5.28 3.92 11.88
N GLU A 39 -6.30 4.07 11.06
CA GLU A 39 -6.36 3.42 9.75
C GLU A 39 -5.27 3.98 8.81
N LEU A 40 -5.04 5.29 8.87
CA LEU A 40 -3.97 5.91 8.08
C LEU A 40 -2.58 5.41 8.49
N GLU A 41 -2.36 5.20 9.80
CA GLU A 41 -1.09 4.66 10.29
C GLU A 41 -0.85 3.24 9.76
N ALA A 42 -1.88 2.42 9.69
CA ALA A 42 -1.78 1.08 9.11
C ALA A 42 -1.38 1.14 7.63
N MET A 43 -1.99 2.04 6.87
CA MET A 43 -1.66 2.23 5.46
C MET A 43 -0.20 2.64 5.24
N LYS A 44 0.29 3.55 6.09
CA LYS A 44 1.69 3.99 6.03
C LYS A 44 2.66 2.84 6.26
N LEU A 45 2.37 1.98 7.23
CA LEU A 45 3.22 0.83 7.50
C LEU A 45 3.21 -0.16 6.33
N VAL A 46 2.06 -0.42 5.75
CA VAL A 46 1.94 -1.35 4.63
C VAL A 46 2.72 -0.85 3.41
N ILE A 47 2.56 0.42 3.03
CA ILE A 47 3.26 0.94 1.86
C ILE A 47 4.78 0.97 2.09
N SER A 48 5.20 1.20 3.35
CA SER A 48 6.61 1.15 3.72
C SER A 48 7.19 -0.25 3.50
N GLU A 49 6.46 -1.30 3.89
CA GLU A 49 6.89 -2.68 3.66
C GLU A 49 7.03 -2.99 2.18
N MET A 50 6.13 -2.48 1.36
CA MET A 50 6.21 -2.67 -0.09
C MET A 50 7.45 -1.99 -0.68
N LEU A 51 7.76 -0.78 -0.24
CA LEU A 51 8.98 -0.09 -0.69
C LEU A 51 10.22 -0.86 -0.26
N VAL A 52 10.29 -1.29 1.00
CA VAL A 52 11.43 -2.06 1.51
C VAL A 52 11.64 -3.31 0.67
N MET A 53 10.57 -4.01 0.30
CA MET A 53 10.68 -5.20 -0.52
C MET A 53 11.22 -4.88 -1.91
N SER A 54 10.78 -3.78 -2.53
CA SER A 54 11.28 -3.39 -3.84
C SER A 54 12.77 -3.07 -3.80
N VAL A 55 13.24 -2.47 -2.71
CA VAL A 55 14.66 -2.18 -2.51
C VAL A 55 15.45 -3.47 -2.32
N LYS A 56 14.91 -4.37 -1.51
CA LYS A 56 15.54 -5.68 -1.23
C LYS A 56 15.68 -6.51 -2.50
N ASP A 57 14.70 -6.44 -3.39
CA ASP A 57 14.71 -7.16 -4.67
C ASP A 57 15.51 -6.41 -5.75
N GLU A 58 16.15 -5.31 -5.38
CA GLU A 58 16.98 -4.52 -6.28
C GLU A 58 16.22 -4.02 -7.52
N GLN A 59 14.92 -3.72 -7.36
CA GLN A 59 14.14 -3.12 -8.43
C GLN A 59 14.65 -1.70 -8.69
N LYS A 60 14.55 -1.26 -9.92
CA LYS A 60 14.93 0.10 -10.28
C LYS A 60 13.86 1.09 -9.85
N THR A 61 12.60 0.71 -10.11
CA THR A 61 11.43 1.49 -9.72
C THR A 61 10.40 0.56 -9.11
N VAL A 62 9.47 1.14 -8.36
CA VAL A 62 8.29 0.44 -7.88
C VAL A 62 7.07 1.20 -8.37
N ASP A 63 6.12 0.48 -8.94
CA ASP A 63 4.90 1.06 -9.50
C ASP A 63 3.73 0.72 -8.59
N PHE A 64 3.05 1.78 -8.13
CA PHE A 64 1.88 1.65 -7.27
C PHE A 64 0.63 2.03 -8.04
N ASN A 65 -0.45 1.32 -7.77
CA ASN A 65 -1.76 1.65 -8.26
C ASN A 65 -2.68 1.75 -7.06
N PHE A 66 -3.42 2.86 -6.96
CA PHE A 66 -4.35 3.11 -5.86
C PHE A 66 -5.74 3.24 -6.45
N VAL A 67 -6.68 2.47 -5.93
CA VAL A 67 -8.10 2.61 -6.29
C VAL A 67 -8.84 3.04 -5.04
N LEU A 68 -9.47 4.23 -5.11
CA LEU A 68 -10.21 4.81 -4.00
C LEU A 68 -11.69 4.84 -4.30
N LYS A 69 -12.46 4.53 -3.28
CA LYS A 69 -13.88 4.86 -3.24
C LYS A 69 -14.22 5.16 -1.78
N ASP A 70 -15.41 5.71 -1.55
CA ASP A 70 -15.77 6.12 -0.19
C ASP A 70 -15.64 4.94 0.78
N GLY A 71 -14.76 5.10 1.78
CA GLY A 71 -14.52 4.08 2.78
C GLY A 71 -13.69 2.87 2.34
N GLU A 72 -13.01 2.97 1.18
CA GLU A 72 -12.22 1.83 0.70
C GLU A 72 -11.01 2.28 -0.09
N LEU A 73 -9.88 1.63 0.15
CA LEU A 73 -8.64 1.87 -0.59
C LEU A 73 -8.02 0.53 -0.97
N THR A 74 -7.77 0.33 -2.26
CA THR A 74 -7.02 -0.83 -2.75
C THR A 74 -5.67 -0.34 -3.23
N LEU A 75 -4.61 -0.95 -2.68
CA LEU A 75 -3.22 -0.61 -2.99
C LEU A 75 -2.57 -1.80 -3.68
N ARG A 76 -2.08 -1.58 -4.89
CA ARG A 76 -1.40 -2.61 -5.68
C ARG A 76 0.01 -2.15 -6.01
N ALA A 77 0.98 -3.06 -5.91
CA ALA A 77 2.35 -2.76 -6.27
C ALA A 77 3.00 -3.96 -6.94
N ASN A 78 3.95 -3.69 -7.86
CA ASN A 78 4.71 -4.73 -8.54
C ASN A 78 5.85 -5.25 -7.67
N VAL A 79 5.51 -5.70 -6.46
CA VAL A 79 6.42 -6.35 -5.53
C VAL A 79 5.86 -7.71 -5.16
N THR A 80 6.74 -8.64 -4.83
CA THR A 80 6.35 -10.00 -4.46
C THR A 80 6.97 -10.36 -3.12
N PHE A 81 6.24 -11.16 -2.35
CA PHE A 81 6.67 -11.64 -1.05
C PHE A 81 6.63 -13.16 -1.08
N ASP A 82 7.62 -13.82 -0.50
CA ASP A 82 7.66 -15.28 -0.44
C ASP A 82 7.78 -15.77 1.02
N ASP A 83 7.99 -17.08 1.21
CA ASP A 83 8.05 -17.68 2.55
C ASP A 83 9.13 -17.08 3.44
N ARG A 84 10.19 -16.51 2.86
CA ARG A 84 11.27 -15.87 3.63
C ARG A 84 10.84 -14.51 4.20
N ASP A 85 9.75 -13.97 3.69
CA ASP A 85 9.21 -12.66 4.07
C ASP A 85 8.01 -12.81 5.01
N ASP A 86 7.92 -13.93 5.70
CA ASP A 86 6.76 -14.28 6.53
C ASP A 86 6.40 -13.20 7.55
N LEU A 87 7.40 -12.58 8.19
CA LEU A 87 7.14 -11.53 9.17
C LEU A 87 6.49 -10.31 8.53
N SER A 88 7.01 -9.85 7.40
CA SER A 88 6.44 -8.72 6.67
C SER A 88 5.01 -9.02 6.24
N LEU A 89 4.76 -10.22 5.71
CA LEU A 89 3.42 -10.62 5.29
C LEU A 89 2.45 -10.65 6.46
N LYS A 90 2.86 -11.17 7.61
CA LYS A 90 2.01 -11.22 8.79
C LYS A 90 1.66 -9.83 9.31
N ILE A 91 2.63 -8.92 9.28
CA ILE A 91 2.39 -7.52 9.69
C ILE A 91 1.36 -6.90 8.74
N MET A 92 1.55 -7.06 7.43
CA MET A 92 0.64 -6.49 6.44
C MET A 92 -0.77 -7.09 6.54
N GLU A 93 -0.87 -8.41 6.76
CA GLU A 93 -2.16 -9.06 6.94
C GLU A 93 -2.90 -8.54 8.18
N ALA A 94 -2.17 -8.34 9.28
CA ALA A 94 -2.75 -7.84 10.53
C ALA A 94 -3.28 -6.40 10.39
N LEU A 95 -2.68 -5.62 9.49
CA LEU A 95 -3.01 -4.20 9.33
C LEU A 95 -4.02 -3.93 8.21
N SER A 96 -4.40 -4.94 7.44
CA SER A 96 -5.27 -4.77 6.28
C SER A 96 -6.47 -5.70 6.36
N ASP A 97 -7.45 -5.47 5.51
CA ASP A 97 -8.66 -6.29 5.46
C ASP A 97 -8.51 -7.46 4.49
N GLU A 98 -7.74 -7.27 3.42
CA GLU A 98 -7.44 -8.32 2.46
C GLU A 98 -6.03 -8.13 1.94
N LEU A 99 -5.33 -9.23 1.74
CA LEU A 99 -3.98 -9.23 1.19
C LEU A 99 -3.82 -10.43 0.27
N THR A 100 -3.34 -10.17 -0.95
CA THR A 100 -2.94 -11.24 -1.86
C THR A 100 -1.56 -10.92 -2.42
N THR A 101 -0.75 -11.93 -2.61
CA THR A 101 0.55 -11.79 -3.25
C THR A 101 0.76 -12.99 -4.18
N ASP A 102 1.34 -12.74 -5.35
CA ASP A 102 1.64 -13.79 -6.31
C ASP A 102 3.03 -13.51 -6.93
N ASP A 103 3.35 -14.13 -8.05
CA ASP A 103 4.66 -13.98 -8.69
C ASP A 103 4.86 -12.64 -9.39
N VAL A 104 3.82 -11.82 -9.46
CA VAL A 104 3.83 -10.56 -10.22
C VAL A 104 3.61 -9.35 -9.34
N GLU A 105 2.68 -9.43 -8.39
CA GLU A 105 2.24 -8.26 -7.63
C GLU A 105 1.70 -8.62 -6.25
N THR A 106 1.56 -7.59 -5.43
CA THR A 106 0.89 -7.69 -4.14
C THR A 106 -0.25 -6.68 -4.12
N VAL A 107 -1.41 -7.11 -3.65
CA VAL A 107 -2.61 -6.27 -3.57
C VAL A 107 -3.11 -6.28 -2.14
N VAL A 108 -3.32 -5.09 -1.59
CA VAL A 108 -3.80 -4.90 -0.21
C VAL A 108 -5.05 -4.04 -0.24
N LYS A 109 -6.05 -4.43 0.52
CA LYS A 109 -7.30 -3.69 0.59
C LYS A 109 -7.59 -3.27 2.02
N PHE A 110 -7.98 -2.01 2.16
CA PHE A 110 -8.41 -1.42 3.43
C PHE A 110 -9.87 -1.00 3.30
N VAL A 111 -10.67 -1.37 4.29
CA VAL A 111 -12.08 -1.00 4.35
C VAL A 111 -12.32 -0.26 5.66
N LYS A 112 -12.94 0.91 5.55
CA LYS A 112 -13.22 1.72 6.72
C LYS A 112 -14.22 1.02 7.62
N GLU A 113 -13.94 1.00 8.90
CA GLU A 113 -14.86 0.45 9.90
C GLU A 113 -16.07 1.37 10.07
N ALA A 114 -17.23 0.74 10.25
CA ALA A 114 -18.48 1.45 10.39
C ALA A 114 -18.59 2.14 11.76
#